data_613a2142583cd90afdadbf0ce18d450b
#
_entry.id   613a2142583cd90afdadbf0ce18d450b
#
_cell.length_a   1.000
_cell.length_b   1.000
_cell.length_c   1.000
_cell.angle_alpha   90.00
_cell.angle_beta   90.00
_cell.angle_gamma   90.00
#
_symmetry.space_group_name_H-M   'P 1'
#
loop_
_entity.id
_entity.type
_entity.pdbx_description
1 polymer ?
#
loop_
_entity_poly.entity_id
_entity_poly.type
_entity_poly.pdbx_seq_one_letter_code
_entity_poly.pdbx_strand_id
1 'polypeptide(L)'
;MHSHLIPSCPHADLCGAKGRAWLVEQALPEDERLAIERHLREFDRLGEDLKVIERDLARSALADEGVKRLMTVPGIDMVVALAAKAAVGEVTRFDEPQKLVSYLGLNPSVRQSGPGPAHHGRITKQGRGHARGMLVEAAWAAARAPGPLRAFFLRIRARRGQHVAAVATARKLVVVIWHLLSKGESYVWARPSLHAKKLRDLELKAGYKAARGQKGAAHAYNSKSHRDEERRWVEQAETAYARFVTGWNPQGPKKVRTGAATEVRR
;
A
#
# COMPACT_ATOMS: atom_id res chain seq x y z
N MET A 1 -16.89 -17.52 -25.98
CA MET A 1 -16.89 -16.39 -26.95
C MET A 1 -15.88 -16.60 -28.09
N HIS A 2 -14.60 -16.87 -27.82
CA HIS A 2 -13.62 -17.12 -28.91
C HIS A 2 -13.97 -18.34 -29.77
N SER A 3 -14.53 -19.38 -29.19
CA SER A 3 -15.01 -20.58 -29.90
C SER A 3 -16.12 -20.28 -30.92
N HIS A 4 -16.88 -19.21 -30.73
CA HIS A 4 -17.97 -18.79 -31.62
C HIS A 4 -17.60 -17.60 -32.51
N LEU A 5 -16.29 -17.28 -32.64
CA LEU A 5 -15.77 -16.19 -33.45
C LEU A 5 -16.36 -14.80 -33.10
N ILE A 6 -16.86 -14.63 -31.88
CA ILE A 6 -17.41 -13.37 -31.42
C ILE A 6 -16.25 -12.39 -31.15
N PRO A 7 -16.29 -11.19 -31.70
CA PRO A 7 -15.25 -10.18 -31.50
C PRO A 7 -15.14 -9.80 -30.02
N SER A 8 -13.99 -9.24 -29.63
CA SER A 8 -13.82 -8.70 -28.28
C SER A 8 -14.83 -7.58 -28.01
N CYS A 9 -15.35 -7.56 -26.77
CA CYS A 9 -16.26 -6.50 -26.35
C CYS A 9 -15.62 -5.11 -26.57
N PRO A 10 -16.29 -4.16 -27.23
CA PRO A 10 -15.77 -2.81 -27.46
C PRO A 10 -15.74 -1.96 -26.18
N HIS A 11 -16.37 -2.44 -25.10
CA HIS A 11 -16.41 -1.75 -23.82
C HIS A 11 -15.35 -2.31 -22.86
N ALA A 12 -14.72 -1.42 -22.09
CA ALA A 12 -13.66 -1.79 -21.15
C ALA A 12 -14.14 -2.73 -20.01
N ASP A 13 -15.42 -2.64 -19.65
CA ASP A 13 -16.05 -3.48 -18.63
C ASP A 13 -17.18 -4.31 -19.25
N LEU A 14 -16.92 -5.61 -19.39
CA LEU A 14 -17.89 -6.56 -19.93
C LEU A 14 -19.09 -6.77 -18.98
N CYS A 15 -18.86 -6.69 -17.66
CA CYS A 15 -19.90 -6.90 -16.65
C CYS A 15 -20.68 -5.61 -16.32
N GLY A 16 -20.27 -4.46 -16.84
CA GLY A 16 -20.98 -3.20 -16.71
C GLY A 16 -22.20 -3.10 -17.64
N ALA A 17 -23.05 -2.10 -17.45
CA ALA A 17 -24.31 -1.96 -18.18
C ALA A 17 -24.15 -2.05 -19.72
N LYS A 18 -23.15 -1.35 -20.27
CA LYS A 18 -22.89 -1.37 -21.73
C LYS A 18 -22.34 -2.71 -22.22
N GLY A 19 -21.47 -3.36 -21.45
CA GLY A 19 -20.94 -4.68 -21.80
C GLY A 19 -22.01 -5.75 -21.73
N ARG A 20 -22.91 -5.69 -20.75
CA ARG A 20 -24.07 -6.62 -20.64
C ARG A 20 -25.06 -6.43 -21.82
N ALA A 21 -25.38 -5.20 -22.19
CA ALA A 21 -26.21 -4.92 -23.36
C ALA A 21 -25.58 -5.53 -24.62
N TRP A 22 -24.29 -5.29 -24.83
CA TRP A 22 -23.57 -5.90 -25.96
C TRP A 22 -23.57 -7.44 -25.89
N LEU A 23 -23.46 -8.07 -24.70
CA LEU A 23 -23.53 -9.53 -24.54
C LEU A 23 -24.86 -10.13 -24.98
N VAL A 24 -25.97 -9.44 -24.67
CA VAL A 24 -27.33 -9.88 -25.05
C VAL A 24 -27.52 -9.91 -26.57
N GLU A 25 -26.86 -9.01 -27.30
CA GLU A 25 -26.96 -8.90 -28.75
C GLU A 25 -26.16 -9.98 -29.51
N GLN A 26 -25.28 -10.72 -28.81
CA GLN A 26 -24.43 -11.71 -29.47
C GLN A 26 -25.22 -12.99 -29.83
N ALA A 27 -24.95 -13.51 -31.03
CA ALA A 27 -25.51 -14.79 -31.49
C ALA A 27 -24.79 -15.96 -30.79
N LEU A 28 -25.28 -16.36 -29.63
CA LEU A 28 -24.76 -17.46 -28.83
C LEU A 28 -25.77 -18.62 -28.78
N PRO A 29 -25.29 -19.88 -28.70
CA PRO A 29 -26.12 -21.02 -28.36
C PRO A 29 -26.85 -20.81 -27.03
N GLU A 30 -28.02 -21.43 -26.89
CA GLU A 30 -28.88 -21.21 -25.72
C GLU A 30 -28.22 -21.65 -24.42
N ASP A 31 -27.52 -22.77 -24.43
CA ASP A 31 -26.79 -23.30 -23.27
C ASP A 31 -25.69 -22.35 -22.79
N GLU A 32 -24.94 -21.72 -23.72
CA GLU A 32 -23.95 -20.71 -23.39
C GLU A 32 -24.57 -19.41 -22.88
N ARG A 33 -25.69 -19.01 -23.45
CA ARG A 33 -26.45 -17.85 -22.97
C ARG A 33 -26.90 -18.05 -21.51
N LEU A 34 -27.48 -19.23 -21.20
CA LEU A 34 -27.87 -19.58 -19.85
C LEU A 34 -26.69 -19.65 -18.87
N ALA A 35 -25.52 -20.10 -19.34
CA ALA A 35 -24.31 -20.09 -18.52
C ALA A 35 -23.85 -18.65 -18.20
N ILE A 36 -23.83 -17.76 -19.19
CA ILE A 36 -23.49 -16.34 -19.00
C ILE A 36 -24.46 -15.66 -18.02
N GLU A 37 -25.76 -15.89 -18.17
CA GLU A 37 -26.77 -15.34 -17.25
C GLU A 37 -26.57 -15.81 -15.80
N ARG A 38 -26.20 -17.08 -15.59
CA ARG A 38 -25.84 -17.59 -14.26
C ARG A 38 -24.63 -16.90 -13.69
N HIS A 39 -23.58 -16.69 -14.49
CA HIS A 39 -22.38 -15.99 -14.05
C HIS A 39 -22.66 -14.53 -13.72
N LEU A 40 -23.48 -13.84 -14.51
CA LEU A 40 -23.86 -12.45 -14.24
C LEU A 40 -24.67 -12.33 -12.94
N ARG A 41 -25.62 -13.24 -12.70
CA ARG A 41 -26.37 -13.27 -11.42
C ARG A 41 -25.44 -13.51 -10.23
N GLU A 42 -24.51 -14.46 -10.35
CA GLU A 42 -23.53 -14.71 -9.28
C GLU A 42 -22.60 -13.51 -9.05
N PHE A 43 -22.18 -12.85 -10.13
CA PHE A 43 -21.40 -11.62 -10.04
C PHE A 43 -22.15 -10.52 -9.29
N ASP A 44 -23.45 -10.34 -9.57
CA ASP A 44 -24.28 -9.36 -8.89
C ASP A 44 -24.48 -9.71 -7.40
N ARG A 45 -24.75 -10.97 -7.10
CA ARG A 45 -24.87 -11.47 -5.73
C ARG A 45 -23.59 -11.22 -4.92
N LEU A 46 -22.44 -11.60 -5.48
CA LEU A 46 -21.14 -11.34 -4.83
C LEU A 46 -20.87 -9.85 -4.67
N GLY A 47 -21.32 -9.01 -5.61
CA GLY A 47 -21.23 -7.57 -5.52
C GLY A 47 -22.03 -7.00 -4.35
N GLU A 48 -23.23 -7.51 -4.09
CA GLU A 48 -24.02 -7.11 -2.92
C GLU A 48 -23.39 -7.59 -1.61
N ASP A 49 -22.92 -8.83 -1.55
CA ASP A 49 -22.21 -9.37 -0.37
C ASP A 49 -20.97 -8.52 -0.03
N LEU A 50 -20.20 -8.15 -1.05
CA LEU A 50 -19.04 -7.26 -0.88
C LEU A 50 -19.42 -5.89 -0.31
N LYS A 51 -20.52 -5.28 -0.76
CA LYS A 51 -21.00 -4.00 -0.22
C LYS A 51 -21.33 -4.09 1.27
N VAL A 52 -21.92 -5.22 1.71
CA VAL A 52 -22.22 -5.44 3.13
C VAL A 52 -20.92 -5.51 3.93
N ILE A 53 -19.97 -6.35 3.50
CA ILE A 53 -18.67 -6.52 4.16
C ILE A 53 -17.89 -5.20 4.17
N GLU A 54 -17.83 -4.48 3.04
CA GLU A 54 -17.16 -3.17 2.97
C GLU A 54 -17.76 -2.15 3.92
N ARG A 55 -19.08 -2.17 4.13
CA ARG A 55 -19.76 -1.29 5.08
C ARG A 55 -19.34 -1.57 6.52
N ASP A 56 -19.27 -2.83 6.90
CA ASP A 56 -18.87 -3.23 8.25
C ASP A 56 -17.40 -2.95 8.51
N LEU A 57 -16.55 -3.20 7.53
CA LEU A 57 -15.13 -2.82 7.58
C LEU A 57 -14.96 -1.30 7.69
N ALA A 58 -15.76 -0.52 6.96
CA ALA A 58 -15.72 0.94 7.01
C ALA A 58 -16.11 1.48 8.38
N ARG A 59 -17.15 0.91 9.02
CA ARG A 59 -17.53 1.25 10.39
C ARG A 59 -16.42 0.95 11.39
N SER A 60 -15.82 -0.22 11.30
CA SER A 60 -14.69 -0.61 12.13
C SER A 60 -13.49 0.32 11.94
N ALA A 61 -13.18 0.68 10.69
CA ALA A 61 -12.09 1.60 10.36
C ALA A 61 -12.33 3.03 10.89
N LEU A 62 -13.58 3.51 10.86
CA LEU A 62 -13.93 4.82 11.42
C LEU A 62 -13.77 4.89 12.95
N ALA A 63 -14.00 3.77 13.64
CA ALA A 63 -13.83 3.68 15.07
C ALA A 63 -12.37 3.56 15.52
N ASP A 64 -11.45 3.26 14.59
CA ASP A 64 -10.05 2.96 14.89
C ASP A 64 -9.10 4.09 14.46
N GLU A 65 -8.59 4.85 15.43
CA GLU A 65 -7.65 5.94 15.21
C GLU A 65 -6.32 5.47 14.58
N GLY A 66 -5.88 4.25 14.88
CA GLY A 66 -4.69 3.67 14.26
C GLY A 66 -4.89 3.43 12.77
N VAL A 67 -6.06 2.95 12.36
CA VAL A 67 -6.40 2.78 10.94
C VAL A 67 -6.44 4.13 10.23
N LYS A 68 -7.12 5.14 10.77
CA LYS A 68 -7.16 6.50 10.21
C LYS A 68 -5.75 7.08 10.06
N ARG A 69 -4.90 6.85 11.06
CA ARG A 69 -3.49 7.28 11.04
C ARG A 69 -2.70 6.59 9.93
N LEU A 70 -2.86 5.28 9.74
CA LEU A 70 -2.23 4.58 8.62
C LEU A 70 -2.70 5.09 7.26
N MET A 71 -3.96 5.49 7.13
CA MET A 71 -4.52 6.06 5.90
C MET A 71 -3.92 7.42 5.52
N THR A 72 -3.15 8.08 6.39
CA THR A 72 -2.38 9.28 6.03
C THR A 72 -1.24 8.97 5.05
N VAL A 73 -0.78 7.72 4.99
CA VAL A 73 0.29 7.28 4.08
C VAL A 73 -0.26 7.16 2.66
N PRO A 74 0.44 7.71 1.64
CA PRO A 74 0.09 7.45 0.24
C PRO A 74 0.12 5.95 -0.09
N GLY A 75 -0.92 5.47 -0.76
CA GLY A 75 -1.06 4.06 -1.13
C GLY A 75 -1.70 3.16 -0.07
N ILE A 76 -1.88 3.63 1.15
CA ILE A 76 -2.61 2.90 2.19
C ILE A 76 -4.06 3.43 2.23
N ASP A 77 -5.00 2.59 1.83
CA ASP A 77 -6.44 2.81 1.97
C ASP A 77 -7.02 2.04 3.18
N MET A 78 -8.34 2.02 3.31
CA MET A 78 -9.05 1.30 4.37
C MET A 78 -8.65 -0.17 4.44
N VAL A 79 -8.67 -0.87 3.31
CA VAL A 79 -8.46 -2.33 3.28
C VAL A 79 -7.02 -2.67 3.66
N VAL A 80 -6.06 -1.94 3.09
CA VAL A 80 -4.63 -2.11 3.44
C VAL A 80 -4.37 -1.78 4.90
N ALA A 81 -4.96 -0.68 5.42
CA ALA A 81 -4.78 -0.27 6.81
C ALA A 81 -5.34 -1.31 7.79
N LEU A 82 -6.55 -1.81 7.55
CA LEU A 82 -7.17 -2.86 8.35
C LEU A 82 -6.38 -4.17 8.28
N ALA A 83 -5.98 -4.61 7.08
CA ALA A 83 -5.18 -5.82 6.90
C ALA A 83 -3.82 -5.73 7.60
N ALA A 84 -3.15 -4.56 7.51
CA ALA A 84 -1.90 -4.31 8.21
C ALA A 84 -2.11 -4.35 9.72
N LYS A 85 -3.12 -3.65 10.25
CA LYS A 85 -3.40 -3.61 11.69
C LYS A 85 -3.81 -4.97 12.23
N ALA A 86 -4.66 -5.71 11.53
CA ALA A 86 -5.05 -7.07 11.91
C ALA A 86 -3.84 -8.04 11.93
N ALA A 87 -2.88 -7.87 11.01
CA ALA A 87 -1.67 -8.67 11.01
C ALA A 87 -0.68 -8.28 12.13
N VAL A 88 -0.58 -6.98 12.42
CA VAL A 88 0.29 -6.44 13.49
C VAL A 88 -0.26 -6.77 14.88
N GLY A 89 -1.58 -6.64 15.08
CA GLY A 89 -2.19 -6.67 16.41
C GLY A 89 -1.64 -5.53 17.27
N GLU A 90 -1.20 -5.85 18.48
CA GLU A 90 -0.53 -4.89 19.35
C GLU A 90 0.90 -4.63 18.87
N VAL A 91 1.20 -3.35 18.55
CA VAL A 91 2.50 -2.98 18.00
C VAL A 91 3.64 -3.13 19.00
N THR A 92 3.34 -3.05 20.28
CA THR A 92 4.29 -3.21 21.40
C THR A 92 4.94 -4.58 21.46
N ARG A 93 4.35 -5.60 20.83
CA ARG A 93 4.98 -6.93 20.68
C ARG A 93 6.23 -6.93 19.79
N PHE A 94 6.48 -5.84 19.09
CA PHE A 94 7.66 -5.68 18.24
C PHE A 94 8.51 -4.53 18.77
N ASP A 95 9.58 -4.81 19.50
CA ASP A 95 10.49 -3.81 20.08
C ASP A 95 11.14 -2.93 19.01
N GLU A 96 11.31 -3.50 17.81
CA GLU A 96 11.96 -2.84 16.66
C GLU A 96 11.19 -3.07 15.37
N PRO A 97 11.19 -2.08 14.43
CA PRO A 97 10.52 -2.22 13.16
C PRO A 97 11.03 -3.41 12.33
N GLN A 98 12.29 -3.82 12.52
CA GLN A 98 12.89 -4.94 11.80
C GLN A 98 12.26 -6.29 12.20
N LYS A 99 11.80 -6.43 13.44
CA LYS A 99 11.07 -7.63 13.90
C LYS A 99 9.72 -7.74 13.19
N LEU A 100 9.01 -6.61 13.01
CA LEU A 100 7.77 -6.59 12.22
C LEU A 100 8.01 -6.90 10.74
N VAL A 101 9.08 -6.37 10.15
CA VAL A 101 9.48 -6.69 8.76
C VAL A 101 9.76 -8.19 8.60
N SER A 102 10.43 -8.81 9.57
CA SER A 102 10.69 -10.26 9.58
C SER A 102 9.40 -11.07 9.72
N TYR A 103 8.52 -10.65 10.63
CA TYR A 103 7.21 -11.29 10.86
C TYR A 103 6.34 -11.32 9.60
N LEU A 104 6.43 -10.31 8.74
CA LEU A 104 5.74 -10.23 7.46
C LEU A 104 6.50 -10.92 6.31
N GLY A 105 7.69 -11.46 6.57
CA GLY A 105 8.51 -12.17 5.60
C GLY A 105 9.07 -11.29 4.49
N LEU A 106 9.30 -10.00 4.78
CA LEU A 106 9.88 -9.01 3.86
C LEU A 106 11.40 -8.85 4.03
N ASN A 107 12.02 -9.57 4.96
CA ASN A 107 13.47 -9.61 5.07
C ASN A 107 14.08 -10.45 3.95
N PRO A 108 15.20 -10.00 3.35
CA PRO A 108 15.97 -10.86 2.44
C PRO A 108 16.56 -12.03 3.22
N SER A 109 16.63 -13.19 2.59
CA SER A 109 17.46 -14.29 3.09
C SER A 109 18.92 -13.88 3.06
N VAL A 110 19.65 -14.18 4.13
CA VAL A 110 21.09 -13.91 4.23
C VAL A 110 21.82 -15.24 4.30
N ARG A 111 22.81 -15.39 3.47
CA ARG A 111 23.74 -16.54 3.50
C ARG A 111 25.15 -16.00 3.72
N GLN A 112 25.76 -16.43 4.79
CA GLN A 112 27.13 -16.10 5.14
C GLN A 112 27.81 -17.32 5.76
N SER A 113 28.86 -17.78 5.12
CA SER A 113 29.74 -18.81 5.67
C SER A 113 31.13 -18.19 5.87
N GLY A 114 31.51 -17.99 7.13
CA GLY A 114 32.80 -17.40 7.51
C GLY A 114 32.84 -15.87 7.46
N PRO A 115 34.05 -15.27 7.49
CA PRO A 115 34.27 -13.81 7.59
C PRO A 115 34.02 -13.03 6.29
N GLY A 116 33.65 -13.70 5.20
CA GLY A 116 33.35 -13.07 3.91
C GLY A 116 32.07 -12.22 3.91
N PRO A 117 31.82 -11.46 2.83
CA PRO A 117 30.62 -10.63 2.73
C PRO A 117 29.34 -11.48 2.67
N ALA A 118 28.28 -11.03 3.36
CA ALA A 118 27.00 -11.69 3.36
C ALA A 118 26.31 -11.59 1.99
N HIS A 119 25.80 -12.71 1.49
CA HIS A 119 24.97 -12.75 0.29
C HIS A 119 23.49 -12.56 0.62
N HIS A 120 22.91 -11.51 0.10
CA HIS A 120 21.48 -11.21 0.25
C HIS A 120 20.66 -11.78 -0.91
N GLY A 121 19.80 -12.73 -0.59
CA GLY A 121 18.89 -13.38 -1.54
C GLY A 121 17.53 -12.67 -1.68
N ARG A 122 16.55 -13.46 -2.13
CA ARG A 122 15.14 -13.02 -2.19
C ARG A 122 14.56 -12.89 -0.78
N ILE A 123 13.41 -12.22 -0.65
CA ILE A 123 12.68 -12.16 0.62
C ILE A 123 12.30 -13.57 1.08
N THR A 124 12.26 -13.79 2.39
CA THR A 124 11.99 -15.11 2.99
C THR A 124 10.60 -15.63 2.67
N LYS A 125 9.62 -14.73 2.47
CA LYS A 125 8.20 -15.03 2.29
C LYS A 125 7.55 -15.81 3.43
N GLN A 126 8.23 -15.98 4.55
CA GLN A 126 7.69 -16.58 5.76
C GLN A 126 6.72 -15.62 6.46
N GLY A 127 5.73 -16.16 7.20
CA GLY A 127 4.77 -15.35 7.96
C GLY A 127 3.53 -14.92 7.17
N ARG A 128 2.97 -13.77 7.50
CA ARG A 128 1.64 -13.28 7.04
C ARG A 128 1.61 -12.91 5.55
N GLY A 129 1.37 -13.91 4.69
CA GLY A 129 1.37 -13.74 3.23
C GLY A 129 0.35 -12.73 2.72
N HIS A 130 -0.87 -12.72 3.26
CA HIS A 130 -1.92 -11.78 2.86
C HIS A 130 -1.51 -10.33 3.12
N ALA A 131 -1.11 -10.00 4.35
CA ALA A 131 -0.67 -8.64 4.69
C ALA A 131 0.55 -8.19 3.85
N ARG A 132 1.49 -9.10 3.57
CA ARG A 132 2.61 -8.82 2.66
C ARG A 132 2.13 -8.47 1.25
N GLY A 133 1.18 -9.23 0.69
CA GLY A 133 0.58 -8.94 -0.62
C GLY A 133 -0.05 -7.55 -0.65
N MET A 134 -0.89 -7.23 0.33
CA MET A 134 -1.54 -5.93 0.45
C MET A 134 -0.53 -4.78 0.55
N LEU A 135 0.59 -4.97 1.26
CA LEU A 135 1.65 -3.97 1.37
C LEU A 135 2.46 -3.79 0.07
N VAL A 136 2.59 -4.84 -0.74
CA VAL A 136 3.19 -4.72 -2.08
C VAL A 136 2.28 -3.94 -3.02
N GLU A 137 0.98 -4.16 -2.99
CA GLU A 137 0.00 -3.35 -3.74
C GLU A 137 0.01 -1.88 -3.28
N ALA A 138 0.05 -1.65 -1.96
CA ALA A 138 0.22 -0.31 -1.40
C ALA A 138 1.50 0.37 -1.87
N ALA A 139 2.60 -0.38 -2.02
CA ALA A 139 3.87 0.14 -2.51
C ALA A 139 3.79 0.58 -3.99
N TRP A 140 3.05 -0.12 -4.83
CA TRP A 140 2.78 0.31 -6.20
C TRP A 140 1.96 1.60 -6.25
N ALA A 141 0.96 1.72 -5.38
CA ALA A 141 0.16 2.95 -5.28
C ALA A 141 0.98 4.12 -4.72
N ALA A 142 1.80 3.89 -3.70
CA ALA A 142 2.71 4.88 -3.13
C ALA A 142 3.76 5.38 -4.15
N ALA A 143 4.24 4.50 -5.02
CA ALA A 143 5.20 4.84 -6.07
C ALA A 143 4.62 5.77 -7.16
N ARG A 144 3.28 5.88 -7.27
CA ARG A 144 2.61 6.83 -8.19
C ARG A 144 2.42 8.21 -7.55
N ALA A 145 2.32 8.26 -6.23
CA ALA A 145 2.14 9.51 -5.50
C ALA A 145 3.48 10.24 -5.31
N PRO A 146 3.55 11.56 -5.53
CA PRO A 146 4.78 12.31 -5.26
C PRO A 146 5.16 12.19 -3.78
N GLY A 147 6.46 12.19 -3.51
CA GLY A 147 6.99 12.15 -2.16
C GLY A 147 8.20 11.23 -1.96
N PRO A 148 8.75 11.20 -0.74
CA PRO A 148 9.95 10.42 -0.41
C PRO A 148 9.84 8.91 -0.72
N LEU A 149 8.64 8.33 -0.63
CA LEU A 149 8.40 6.92 -0.98
C LEU A 149 8.58 6.69 -2.49
N ARG A 150 8.11 7.62 -3.34
CA ARG A 150 8.33 7.57 -4.78
C ARG A 150 9.82 7.72 -5.13
N ALA A 151 10.51 8.68 -4.52
CA ALA A 151 11.96 8.85 -4.72
C ALA A 151 12.73 7.58 -4.33
N PHE A 152 12.38 6.96 -3.21
CA PHE A 152 12.96 5.68 -2.79
C PHE A 152 12.70 4.58 -3.82
N PHE A 153 11.46 4.44 -4.28
CA PHE A 153 11.07 3.45 -5.30
C PHE A 153 11.87 3.66 -6.60
N LEU A 154 11.90 4.88 -7.13
CA LEU A 154 12.59 5.21 -8.38
C LEU A 154 14.08 4.90 -8.31
N ARG A 155 14.74 5.23 -7.19
CA ARG A 155 16.15 4.92 -6.94
C ARG A 155 16.44 3.41 -7.00
N ILE A 156 15.58 2.59 -6.37
CA ILE A 156 15.76 1.14 -6.40
C ILE A 156 15.45 0.59 -7.79
N ARG A 157 14.38 1.10 -8.43
CA ARG A 157 13.96 0.71 -9.78
C ARG A 157 15.09 0.89 -10.80
N ALA A 158 15.79 2.01 -10.75
CA ALA A 158 16.89 2.32 -11.66
C ALA A 158 18.05 1.29 -11.60
N ARG A 159 18.24 0.65 -10.43
CA ARG A 159 19.37 -0.29 -10.22
C ARG A 159 18.96 -1.76 -10.26
N ARG A 160 17.74 -2.10 -9.85
CA ARG A 160 17.31 -3.48 -9.60
C ARG A 160 15.97 -3.86 -10.24
N GLY A 161 15.38 -2.96 -11.01
CA GLY A 161 14.09 -3.17 -11.66
C GLY A 161 12.89 -2.91 -10.74
N GLN A 162 11.71 -2.86 -11.37
CA GLN A 162 10.48 -2.40 -10.73
C GLN A 162 9.95 -3.35 -9.65
N HIS A 163 10.04 -4.67 -9.84
CA HIS A 163 9.52 -5.64 -8.86
C HIS A 163 10.32 -5.63 -7.56
N VAL A 164 11.65 -5.52 -7.66
CA VAL A 164 12.52 -5.38 -6.48
C VAL A 164 12.25 -4.05 -5.78
N ALA A 165 12.01 -2.97 -6.54
CA ALA A 165 11.66 -1.66 -5.98
C ALA A 165 10.33 -1.71 -5.22
N ALA A 166 9.30 -2.40 -5.76
CA ALA A 166 8.01 -2.55 -5.09
C ALA A 166 8.15 -3.27 -3.73
N VAL A 167 8.87 -4.40 -3.71
CA VAL A 167 9.11 -5.15 -2.46
C VAL A 167 9.94 -4.35 -1.45
N ALA A 168 10.96 -3.63 -1.91
CA ALA A 168 11.77 -2.75 -1.05
C ALA A 168 10.93 -1.60 -0.47
N THR A 169 10.02 -1.03 -1.26
CA THR A 169 9.10 0.02 -0.82
C THR A 169 8.06 -0.55 0.16
N ALA A 170 7.52 -1.76 -0.09
CA ALA A 170 6.66 -2.45 0.87
C ALA A 170 7.35 -2.65 2.23
N ARG A 171 8.62 -3.08 2.22
CA ARG A 171 9.42 -3.16 3.44
C ARG A 171 9.57 -1.80 4.14
N LYS A 172 9.77 -0.71 3.38
CA LYS A 172 9.82 0.65 3.92
C LYS A 172 8.48 1.07 4.52
N LEU A 173 7.37 0.71 3.88
CA LEU A 173 6.02 0.94 4.42
C LEU A 173 5.82 0.24 5.77
N VAL A 174 6.30 -0.99 5.94
CA VAL A 174 6.23 -1.69 7.24
C VAL A 174 6.95 -0.91 8.34
N VAL A 175 8.14 -0.40 8.05
CA VAL A 175 8.89 0.45 9.00
C VAL A 175 8.09 1.71 9.35
N VAL A 176 7.50 2.37 8.35
CA VAL A 176 6.64 3.55 8.56
C VAL A 176 5.43 3.18 9.42
N ILE A 177 4.71 2.10 9.09
CA ILE A 177 3.55 1.60 9.85
C ILE A 177 3.92 1.38 11.32
N TRP A 178 5.05 0.71 11.58
CA TRP A 178 5.52 0.48 12.96
C TRP A 178 5.70 1.80 13.71
N HIS A 179 6.36 2.81 13.10
CA HIS A 179 6.57 4.12 13.74
C HIS A 179 5.25 4.87 13.97
N LEU A 180 4.33 4.85 13.01
CA LEU A 180 3.04 5.54 13.15
C LEU A 180 2.19 4.94 14.27
N LEU A 181 2.18 3.61 14.39
CA LEU A 181 1.43 2.92 15.44
C LEU A 181 2.10 3.03 16.80
N SER A 182 3.45 2.94 16.89
CA SER A 182 4.17 3.02 18.15
C SER A 182 4.18 4.42 18.75
N LYS A 183 4.31 5.45 17.91
CA LYS A 183 4.39 6.85 18.38
C LYS A 183 3.04 7.55 18.43
N GLY A 184 2.01 6.99 17.81
CA GLY A 184 0.72 7.64 17.73
C GLY A 184 0.67 8.86 16.80
N GLU A 185 1.62 8.99 15.87
CA GLU A 185 1.78 10.13 14.95
C GLU A 185 1.22 9.82 13.56
N SER A 186 0.85 10.87 12.83
CA SER A 186 0.49 10.78 11.41
C SER A 186 1.73 10.81 10.53
N TYR A 187 1.59 10.36 9.28
CA TYR A 187 2.70 10.41 8.33
C TYR A 187 3.10 11.86 8.03
N VAL A 188 4.37 12.19 8.23
CA VAL A 188 4.90 13.57 8.13
C VAL A 188 4.61 14.21 6.75
N TRP A 189 4.67 13.41 5.69
CA TRP A 189 4.41 13.86 4.32
C TRP A 189 2.98 13.52 3.86
N ALA A 190 2.05 13.49 4.81
CA ALA A 190 0.64 13.33 4.50
C ALA A 190 0.14 14.54 3.69
N ARG A 191 -0.81 14.26 2.81
CA ARG A 191 -1.56 15.30 2.09
C ARG A 191 -2.92 15.45 2.75
N PRO A 192 -3.17 16.55 3.50
CA PRO A 192 -4.41 16.72 4.25
C PRO A 192 -5.67 16.58 3.40
N SER A 193 -5.68 17.17 2.19
CA SER A 193 -6.82 17.06 1.27
C SER A 193 -7.08 15.62 0.83
N LEU A 194 -6.03 14.86 0.53
CA LEU A 194 -6.17 13.45 0.15
C LEU A 194 -6.65 12.59 1.33
N HIS A 195 -6.15 12.85 2.53
CA HIS A 195 -6.58 12.15 3.74
C HIS A 195 -8.04 12.46 4.06
N ALA A 196 -8.46 13.74 4.01
CA ALA A 196 -9.84 14.13 4.17
C ALA A 196 -10.77 13.44 3.17
N LYS A 197 -10.34 13.33 1.90
CA LYS A 197 -11.08 12.57 0.88
C LYS A 197 -11.23 11.11 1.28
N LYS A 198 -10.13 10.44 1.67
CA LYS A 198 -10.18 9.03 2.10
C LYS A 198 -11.14 8.83 3.28
N LEU A 199 -11.13 9.73 4.27
CA LEU A 199 -12.05 9.67 5.41
C LEU A 199 -13.50 9.87 4.96
N ARG A 200 -13.72 10.80 4.03
CA ARG A 200 -15.07 11.00 3.49
C ARG A 200 -15.59 9.81 2.70
N ASP A 201 -14.74 9.21 1.87
CA ASP A 201 -15.07 7.97 1.15
C ASP A 201 -15.38 6.82 2.14
N LEU A 202 -14.66 6.77 3.26
CA LEU A 202 -14.90 5.82 4.34
C LEU A 202 -16.26 6.03 5.02
N GLU A 203 -16.62 7.29 5.35
CA GLU A 203 -17.91 7.63 5.90
C GLU A 203 -19.07 7.22 4.97
N LEU A 204 -18.94 7.50 3.68
CA LEU A 204 -19.94 7.12 2.68
C LEU A 204 -20.10 5.60 2.59
N LYS A 205 -18.99 4.84 2.60
CA LYS A 205 -19.01 3.37 2.64
C LYS A 205 -19.66 2.84 3.92
N ALA A 206 -19.45 3.50 5.06
CA ALA A 206 -20.08 3.15 6.33
C ALA A 206 -21.60 3.41 6.38
N GLY A 207 -22.13 4.12 5.38
CA GLY A 207 -23.54 4.45 5.25
C GLY A 207 -23.94 5.84 5.77
N TYR A 208 -22.97 6.70 6.08
CA TYR A 208 -23.27 8.09 6.43
C TYR A 208 -23.78 8.86 5.21
N LYS A 209 -24.87 9.61 5.38
CA LYS A 209 -25.47 10.39 4.28
C LYS A 209 -24.53 11.50 3.81
N ALA A 210 -24.48 11.70 2.50
CA ALA A 210 -23.83 12.87 1.95
C ALA A 210 -24.64 14.12 2.36
N ALA A 211 -24.00 15.07 3.04
CA ALA A 211 -24.64 16.35 3.34
C ALA A 211 -24.88 17.11 2.03
N ARG A 212 -26.16 17.32 1.67
CA ARG A 212 -26.51 18.11 0.50
C ARG A 212 -26.24 19.59 0.77
N GLY A 213 -25.42 20.23 -0.10
CA GLY A 213 -25.27 21.68 -0.12
C GLY A 213 -24.39 22.29 0.98
N GLN A 214 -23.87 21.55 1.91
CA GLN A 214 -22.95 22.09 2.91
C GLN A 214 -21.52 22.18 2.39
N LYS A 215 -21.02 23.39 2.26
CA LYS A 215 -19.60 23.70 2.05
C LYS A 215 -18.87 23.56 3.40
N GLY A 216 -18.77 22.34 3.94
CA GLY A 216 -18.04 22.05 5.18
C GLY A 216 -16.56 21.74 4.93
N ALA A 217 -15.85 21.31 5.97
CA ALA A 217 -14.44 20.90 5.91
C ALA A 217 -14.16 19.87 4.78
N ALA A 218 -15.15 19.05 4.43
CA ALA A 218 -15.10 18.14 3.29
C ALA A 218 -14.95 18.84 1.93
N HIS A 219 -15.28 20.13 1.79
CA HIS A 219 -15.08 20.88 0.54
C HIS A 219 -13.60 21.21 0.31
N ALA A 220 -12.80 21.37 1.35
CA ALA A 220 -11.39 21.73 1.24
C ALA A 220 -10.58 20.72 0.40
N TYR A 221 -10.90 19.42 0.49
CA TYR A 221 -10.20 18.41 -0.32
C TYR A 221 -10.53 18.47 -1.82
N ASN A 222 -11.63 19.13 -2.21
CA ASN A 222 -12.02 19.34 -3.61
C ASN A 222 -11.41 20.61 -4.20
N SER A 223 -10.88 21.50 -3.39
CA SER A 223 -10.20 22.71 -3.86
C SER A 223 -8.94 22.34 -4.65
N LYS A 224 -8.92 22.72 -5.92
CA LYS A 224 -7.76 22.46 -6.80
C LYS A 224 -6.51 23.17 -6.28
N SER A 225 -6.65 24.41 -5.83
CA SER A 225 -5.53 25.22 -5.31
C SER A 225 -4.83 24.53 -4.12
N HIS A 226 -5.59 24.09 -3.13
CA HIS A 226 -5.04 23.37 -1.96
C HIS A 226 -4.34 22.07 -2.37
N ARG A 227 -4.95 21.28 -3.27
CA ARG A 227 -4.32 20.04 -3.74
C ARG A 227 -3.02 20.28 -4.50
N ASP A 228 -2.97 21.35 -5.30
CA ASP A 228 -1.76 21.70 -6.06
C ASP A 228 -0.67 22.25 -5.14
N GLU A 229 -1.01 22.98 -4.07
CA GLU A 229 -0.08 23.44 -3.05
C GLU A 229 0.50 22.27 -2.24
N GLU A 230 -0.34 21.39 -1.70
CA GLU A 230 0.10 20.18 -1.00
C GLU A 230 0.99 19.31 -1.89
N ARG A 231 0.66 19.21 -3.18
CA ARG A 231 1.47 18.48 -4.14
C ARG A 231 2.86 19.08 -4.29
N ARG A 232 2.97 20.42 -4.38
CA ARG A 232 4.26 21.11 -4.46
C ARG A 232 5.12 20.85 -3.22
N TRP A 233 4.55 20.91 -2.03
CA TRP A 233 5.30 20.60 -0.79
C TRP A 233 5.88 19.20 -0.79
N VAL A 234 5.07 18.23 -1.19
CA VAL A 234 5.50 16.82 -1.22
C VAL A 234 6.51 16.55 -2.34
N GLU A 235 6.44 17.27 -3.47
CA GLU A 235 7.43 17.24 -4.55
C GLU A 235 8.77 17.87 -4.12
N GLN A 236 8.72 18.94 -3.31
CA GLN A 236 9.92 19.49 -2.68
C GLN A 236 10.58 18.48 -1.74
N ALA A 237 9.79 17.81 -0.91
CA ALA A 237 10.28 16.75 -0.03
C ALA A 237 10.89 15.57 -0.81
N GLU A 238 10.28 15.19 -1.93
CA GLU A 238 10.82 14.15 -2.83
C GLU A 238 12.20 14.56 -3.36
N THR A 239 12.32 15.79 -3.83
CA THR A 239 13.58 16.33 -4.36
C THR A 239 14.65 16.43 -3.27
N ALA A 240 14.29 16.90 -2.08
CA ALA A 240 15.19 16.98 -0.94
C ALA A 240 15.68 15.59 -0.50
N TYR A 241 14.78 14.61 -0.45
CA TYR A 241 15.16 13.23 -0.15
C TYR A 241 16.09 12.64 -1.20
N ALA A 242 15.82 12.86 -2.49
CA ALA A 242 16.67 12.38 -3.57
C ALA A 242 18.09 12.97 -3.49
N ARG A 243 18.22 14.27 -3.24
CA ARG A 243 19.50 14.94 -3.02
C ARG A 243 20.24 14.39 -1.81
N PHE A 244 19.55 14.27 -0.67
CA PHE A 244 20.13 13.72 0.56
C PHE A 244 20.71 12.33 0.33
N VAL A 245 19.98 11.44 -0.31
CA VAL A 245 20.43 10.06 -0.55
C VAL A 245 21.59 10.01 -1.55
N THR A 246 21.64 10.90 -2.54
CA THR A 246 22.77 10.97 -3.49
C THR A 246 24.05 11.40 -2.78
N GLY A 247 23.96 12.34 -1.84
CA GLY A 247 25.09 12.79 -1.02
C GLY A 247 25.40 11.89 0.18
N TRP A 248 24.55 10.90 0.46
CA TRP A 248 24.73 10.02 1.60
C TRP A 248 25.86 9.01 1.37
N ASN A 249 26.96 9.22 2.09
CA ASN A 249 28.05 8.24 2.18
C ASN A 249 27.85 7.45 3.50
N PRO A 250 27.45 6.17 3.46
CA PRO A 250 27.30 5.38 4.68
C PRO A 250 28.69 5.26 5.34
N GLN A 251 28.83 5.87 6.52
CA GLN A 251 29.98 5.59 7.35
C GLN A 251 30.00 4.09 7.58
N GLY A 252 31.08 3.41 7.14
CA GLY A 252 31.28 1.99 7.42
C GLY A 252 31.22 1.73 8.93
N PRO A 253 31.00 0.51 9.37
CA PRO A 253 30.97 0.19 10.80
C PRO A 253 32.24 0.76 11.43
N LYS A 254 32.06 1.59 12.49
CA LYS A 254 33.19 2.13 13.26
C LYS A 254 34.02 0.91 13.66
N LYS A 255 35.24 0.81 13.16
CA LYS A 255 36.20 -0.18 13.65
C LYS A 255 36.30 0.02 15.16
N VAL A 256 35.79 -0.92 15.91
CA VAL A 256 36.03 -0.98 17.35
C VAL A 256 37.55 -1.10 17.49
N ARG A 257 38.21 -0.03 17.97
CA ARG A 257 39.61 -0.10 18.37
C ARG A 257 39.66 -1.09 19.52
N THR A 258 40.00 -2.34 19.22
CA THR A 258 40.45 -3.29 20.22
C THR A 258 41.65 -2.63 20.95
N GLY A 259 41.40 -2.33 22.24
CA GLY A 259 42.41 -1.72 23.08
C GLY A 259 43.68 -2.56 23.04
N ALA A 260 44.79 -1.89 23.05
CA ALA A 260 46.12 -2.49 23.12
C ALA A 260 46.19 -3.44 24.32
N ALA A 261 46.51 -4.69 24.04
CA ALA A 261 46.93 -5.63 25.08
C ALA A 261 48.19 -5.06 25.73
N THR A 262 48.06 -4.73 27.02
CA THR A 262 49.20 -4.37 27.86
C THR A 262 50.07 -5.61 28.00
N GLU A 263 51.21 -5.66 27.35
CA GLU A 263 52.25 -6.60 27.63
C GLU A 263 52.69 -6.44 29.08
N VAL A 264 52.34 -7.38 29.95
CA VAL A 264 53.00 -7.57 31.24
C VAL A 264 54.21 -8.40 30.98
N ARG A 265 55.38 -7.76 30.96
CA ARG A 265 56.69 -8.44 31.08
C ARG A 265 56.81 -9.09 32.45
N ARG A 266 57.12 -10.35 32.43
CA ARG A 266 57.96 -11.01 33.44
C ARG A 266 58.93 -11.93 32.73
#